data_30fa12d31ba34f96e8381956892ac34d
#
_entry.id   30fa12d31ba34f96e8381956892ac34d
#
_cell.length_a   1.000
_cell.length_b   1.000
_cell.length_c   1.000
_cell.angle_alpha   90.00
_cell.angle_beta   90.00
_cell.angle_gamma   90.00
#
_symmetry.space_group_name_H-M   'P 1'
#
loop_
_entity.id
_entity.type
_entity.pdbx_description
1 polymer ?
#
loop_
_entity_poly.entity_id
_entity_poly.type
_entity_poly.pdbx_seq_one_letter_code
_entity_poly.pdbx_strand_id
1 'polypeptide(L)'
;MNEDIINAYYSPILNHRYEQWFQERYYNEDKFSDVDRKEYLEMVDEATSHYLSGLPTMQGALNWFKNSHDEYHVTYCVVVSAIQFILITMIDGMVLSKYFLLAEKDYERSLLRGKLKVILNEGFKKLYGFDEKTHKKSEWNKLASVLKHFPNKIKCQYQHLSSLLEKHATSSSWWKDERDVETHLDTEKLYASRCEKIKESQVIIDFLKLFETLNAVNLFLTNMHACLNNFLVDKYRRGELQDVKNILCTNE
;
A
#
# COMPACT_ATOMS: atom_id res chain seq x y z
N MET A 1 4.53 -8.73 -21.51
CA MET A 1 4.09 -9.49 -20.33
C MET A 1 2.77 -10.12 -20.73
N ASN A 2 2.61 -11.41 -20.59
CA ASN A 2 1.45 -12.17 -21.07
C ASN A 2 0.23 -11.79 -20.21
N GLU A 3 -0.99 -11.79 -20.78
CA GLU A 3 -2.24 -11.52 -20.04
C GLU A 3 -2.37 -12.43 -18.80
N ASP A 4 -1.91 -13.68 -18.93
CA ASP A 4 -1.90 -14.64 -17.82
C ASP A 4 -1.05 -14.19 -16.62
N ILE A 5 0.07 -13.47 -16.87
CA ILE A 5 0.92 -12.92 -15.80
C ILE A 5 0.20 -11.73 -15.13
N ILE A 6 -0.47 -10.88 -15.92
CA ILE A 6 -1.27 -9.76 -15.40
C ILE A 6 -2.39 -10.31 -14.51
N ASN A 7 -3.12 -11.31 -14.99
CA ASN A 7 -4.20 -11.94 -14.24
C ASN A 7 -3.70 -12.65 -12.98
N ALA A 8 -2.49 -13.25 -13.00
CA ALA A 8 -1.89 -13.86 -11.83
C ALA A 8 -1.52 -12.83 -10.74
N TYR A 9 -1.06 -11.62 -11.12
CA TYR A 9 -0.73 -10.56 -10.17
C TYR A 9 -1.96 -9.88 -9.57
N TYR A 10 -3.07 -9.77 -10.32
CA TYR A 10 -4.29 -9.11 -9.84
C TYR A 10 -5.35 -10.09 -9.32
N SER A 11 -5.16 -11.39 -9.56
CA SER A 11 -6.04 -12.45 -9.08
C SER A 11 -6.29 -12.41 -7.55
N PRO A 12 -5.32 -12.09 -6.68
CA PRO A 12 -5.57 -11.95 -5.26
C PRO A 12 -6.64 -10.91 -4.91
N ILE A 13 -6.58 -9.71 -5.52
CA ILE A 13 -7.59 -8.66 -5.30
C ILE A 13 -8.97 -9.12 -5.77
N LEU A 14 -9.02 -9.85 -6.90
CA LEU A 14 -10.27 -10.31 -7.50
C LEU A 14 -10.89 -11.49 -6.77
N ASN A 15 -10.08 -12.42 -6.31
CA ASN A 15 -10.52 -13.73 -5.84
C ASN A 15 -10.51 -13.88 -4.31
N HIS A 16 -10.11 -12.85 -3.58
CA HIS A 16 -9.96 -12.93 -2.11
C HIS A 16 -9.21 -14.19 -1.66
N ARG A 17 -8.12 -14.55 -2.36
CA ARG A 17 -7.39 -15.81 -2.14
C ARG A 17 -6.93 -16.00 -0.70
N TYR A 18 -6.49 -14.91 -0.05
CA TYR A 18 -6.06 -14.99 1.34
C TYR A 18 -7.24 -15.09 2.29
N GLU A 19 -8.38 -14.46 1.97
CA GLU A 19 -9.59 -14.64 2.76
C GLU A 19 -10.05 -16.10 2.74
N GLN A 20 -10.08 -16.72 1.54
CA GLN A 20 -10.43 -18.13 1.40
C GLN A 20 -9.42 -19.04 2.08
N TRP A 21 -8.11 -18.82 1.88
CA TRP A 21 -7.05 -19.58 2.54
C TRP A 21 -7.11 -19.45 4.07
N PHE A 22 -7.38 -18.24 4.58
CA PHE A 22 -7.55 -17.97 6.00
C PHE A 22 -8.82 -18.60 6.55
N GLN A 23 -9.93 -18.51 5.82
CA GLN A 23 -11.20 -19.13 6.22
C GLN A 23 -11.09 -20.65 6.25
N GLU A 24 -10.44 -21.28 5.27
CA GLU A 24 -10.24 -22.73 5.24
C GLU A 24 -9.35 -23.21 6.39
N ARG A 25 -8.35 -22.44 6.78
CA ARG A 25 -7.38 -22.82 7.81
C ARG A 25 -7.81 -22.44 9.23
N TYR A 26 -8.58 -21.35 9.39
CA TYR A 26 -8.91 -20.75 10.69
C TYR A 26 -10.40 -20.53 10.93
N TYR A 27 -11.26 -21.13 10.13
CA TYR A 27 -12.71 -20.87 10.09
C TYR A 27 -13.42 -20.95 11.46
N ASN A 28 -12.92 -21.75 12.39
CA ASN A 28 -13.54 -21.97 13.72
C ASN A 28 -12.68 -21.48 14.88
N GLU A 29 -11.53 -20.86 14.65
CA GLU A 29 -10.62 -20.48 15.71
C GLU A 29 -10.64 -18.97 15.96
N ASP A 30 -10.94 -18.58 17.19
CA ASP A 30 -10.85 -17.18 17.62
C ASP A 30 -9.38 -16.71 17.74
N LYS A 31 -8.41 -17.64 17.67
CA LYS A 31 -6.97 -17.40 17.83
C LYS A 31 -6.15 -18.19 16.83
N PHE A 32 -5.02 -17.63 16.44
CA PHE A 32 -4.00 -18.37 15.71
C PHE A 32 -3.40 -19.50 16.58
N SER A 33 -3.06 -20.62 15.96
CA SER A 33 -2.17 -21.58 16.61
C SER A 33 -0.79 -20.96 16.85
N ASP A 34 -0.01 -21.48 17.78
CA ASP A 34 1.34 -20.98 18.07
C ASP A 34 2.26 -21.09 16.83
N VAL A 35 2.08 -22.13 16.02
CA VAL A 35 2.86 -22.33 14.78
C VAL A 35 2.53 -21.23 13.76
N ASP A 36 1.23 -20.97 13.52
CA ASP A 36 0.80 -19.98 12.56
C ASP A 36 1.19 -18.57 12.98
N ARG A 37 1.10 -18.29 14.27
CA ARG A 37 1.56 -17.03 14.85
C ARG A 37 3.05 -16.82 14.61
N LYS A 38 3.86 -17.84 14.83
CA LYS A 38 5.30 -17.77 14.61
C LYS A 38 5.63 -17.52 13.13
N GLU A 39 5.04 -18.31 12.22
CA GLU A 39 5.22 -18.13 10.77
C GLU A 39 4.83 -16.72 10.31
N TYR A 40 3.70 -16.21 10.78
CA TYR A 40 3.26 -14.85 10.45
C TYR A 40 4.23 -13.78 10.95
N LEU A 41 4.72 -13.90 12.17
CA LEU A 41 5.66 -12.95 12.76
C LEU A 41 7.01 -12.94 12.02
N GLU A 42 7.52 -14.11 11.64
CA GLU A 42 8.74 -14.24 10.82
C GLU A 42 8.57 -13.58 9.45
N MET A 43 7.45 -13.84 8.77
CA MET A 43 7.11 -13.21 7.50
C MET A 43 7.02 -11.68 7.60
N VAL A 44 6.40 -11.16 8.66
CA VAL A 44 6.27 -9.72 8.88
C VAL A 44 7.64 -9.06 9.12
N ASP A 45 8.51 -9.70 9.90
CA ASP A 45 9.86 -9.18 10.19
C ASP A 45 10.73 -9.14 8.93
N GLU A 46 10.70 -10.18 8.13
CA GLU A 46 11.42 -10.24 6.85
C GLU A 46 10.91 -9.19 5.87
N ALA A 47 9.60 -9.12 5.65
CA ALA A 47 8.99 -8.15 4.74
C ALA A 47 9.23 -6.70 5.19
N THR A 48 9.10 -6.41 6.48
CA THR A 48 9.35 -5.07 7.03
C THR A 48 10.80 -4.65 6.81
N SER A 49 11.75 -5.53 7.09
CA SER A 49 13.18 -5.27 6.89
C SER A 49 13.49 -5.02 5.40
N HIS A 50 12.91 -5.81 4.51
CA HIS A 50 13.08 -5.64 3.07
C HIS A 50 12.56 -4.28 2.59
N TYR A 51 11.33 -3.90 2.96
CA TYR A 51 10.76 -2.62 2.54
C TYR A 51 11.48 -1.41 3.14
N LEU A 52 11.88 -1.48 4.41
CA LEU A 52 12.64 -0.41 5.07
C LEU A 52 13.96 -0.13 4.36
N SER A 53 14.63 -1.14 3.85
CA SER A 53 15.92 -0.97 3.16
C SER A 53 15.84 -0.14 1.88
N GLY A 54 14.68 -0.12 1.21
CA GLY A 54 14.45 0.64 -0.03
C GLY A 54 14.12 2.13 0.18
N LEU A 55 13.58 2.50 1.35
CA LEU A 55 13.08 3.87 1.58
C LEU A 55 14.16 4.96 1.48
N PRO A 56 15.39 4.81 2.02
CA PRO A 56 16.44 5.83 1.90
C PRO A 56 16.82 6.12 0.45
N THR A 57 16.92 5.09 -0.39
CA THR A 57 17.24 5.24 -1.81
C THR A 57 16.15 6.03 -2.54
N MET A 58 14.88 5.73 -2.26
CA MET A 58 13.75 6.47 -2.82
C MET A 58 13.75 7.93 -2.37
N GLN A 59 14.02 8.19 -1.10
CA GLN A 59 14.10 9.56 -0.57
C GLN A 59 15.27 10.34 -1.21
N GLY A 60 16.41 9.70 -1.43
CA GLY A 60 17.54 10.28 -2.17
C GLY A 60 17.13 10.69 -3.58
N ALA A 61 16.47 9.80 -4.32
CA ALA A 61 15.99 10.07 -5.68
C ALA A 61 14.98 11.23 -5.73
N LEU A 62 14.04 11.30 -4.78
CA LEU A 62 13.10 12.41 -4.67
C LEU A 62 13.81 13.74 -4.42
N ASN A 63 14.82 13.76 -3.56
CA ASN A 63 15.59 14.97 -3.25
C ASN A 63 16.36 15.50 -4.48
N TRP A 64 16.85 14.60 -5.33
CA TRP A 64 17.56 14.99 -6.55
C TRP A 64 16.67 15.73 -7.54
N PHE A 65 15.42 15.28 -7.71
CA PHE A 65 14.51 15.85 -8.68
C PHE A 65 13.56 16.92 -8.12
N LYS A 66 13.60 17.19 -6.83
CA LYS A 66 12.65 18.05 -6.11
C LYS A 66 12.44 19.43 -6.73
N ASN A 67 13.51 20.03 -7.27
CA ASN A 67 13.49 21.37 -7.83
C ASN A 67 13.52 21.37 -9.37
N SER A 68 13.39 20.21 -10.00
CA SER A 68 13.37 20.12 -11.45
C SER A 68 12.01 20.52 -12.01
N HIS A 69 12.04 21.25 -13.12
CA HIS A 69 10.85 21.60 -13.91
C HIS A 69 10.68 20.71 -15.14
N ASP A 70 11.60 19.76 -15.37
CA ASP A 70 11.47 18.77 -16.43
C ASP A 70 10.28 17.85 -16.15
N GLU A 71 9.43 17.65 -17.16
CA GLU A 71 8.18 16.89 -16.99
C GLU A 71 8.40 15.42 -16.66
N TYR A 72 9.54 14.84 -17.07
CA TYR A 72 9.88 13.45 -16.75
C TYR A 72 10.41 13.31 -15.32
N HIS A 73 11.17 14.30 -14.84
CA HIS A 73 11.57 14.35 -13.43
C HIS A 73 10.36 14.53 -12.51
N VAL A 74 9.41 15.39 -12.88
CA VAL A 74 8.14 15.55 -12.16
C VAL A 74 7.36 14.25 -12.17
N THR A 75 7.27 13.58 -13.33
CA THR A 75 6.62 12.26 -13.45
C THR A 75 7.29 11.22 -12.55
N TYR A 76 8.63 11.20 -12.55
CA TYR A 76 9.40 10.32 -11.68
C TYR A 76 9.09 10.56 -10.19
N CYS A 77 9.07 11.82 -9.77
CA CYS A 77 8.71 12.18 -8.38
C CYS A 77 7.30 11.72 -8.00
N VAL A 78 6.32 11.86 -8.89
CA VAL A 78 4.94 11.39 -8.64
C VAL A 78 4.91 9.87 -8.42
N VAL A 79 5.58 9.10 -9.29
CA VAL A 79 5.60 7.64 -9.20
C VAL A 79 6.34 7.18 -7.94
N VAL A 80 7.54 7.71 -7.67
CA VAL A 80 8.35 7.31 -6.51
C VAL A 80 7.68 7.71 -5.20
N SER A 81 7.02 8.89 -5.13
CA SER A 81 6.26 9.30 -3.94
C SER A 81 5.08 8.36 -3.67
N ALA A 82 4.40 7.88 -4.72
CA ALA A 82 3.32 6.91 -4.57
C ALA A 82 3.85 5.55 -4.07
N ILE A 83 4.99 5.07 -4.59
CA ILE A 83 5.65 3.84 -4.09
C ILE A 83 6.00 4.01 -2.61
N GLN A 84 6.68 5.11 -2.26
CA GLN A 84 7.09 5.38 -0.89
C GLN A 84 5.90 5.41 0.08
N PHE A 85 4.80 6.07 -0.31
CA PHE A 85 3.57 6.09 0.46
C PHE A 85 3.00 4.69 0.71
N ILE A 86 2.94 3.86 -0.33
CA ILE A 86 2.44 2.48 -0.22
C ILE A 86 3.32 1.66 0.71
N LEU A 87 4.63 1.70 0.54
CA LEU A 87 5.56 0.96 1.37
C LEU A 87 5.45 1.36 2.84
N ILE A 88 5.37 2.65 3.16
CA ILE A 88 5.18 3.12 4.53
C ILE A 88 3.86 2.60 5.10
N THR A 89 2.76 2.69 4.34
CA THR A 89 1.46 2.18 4.79
C THR A 89 1.49 0.68 5.06
N MET A 90 2.17 -0.09 4.21
CA MET A 90 2.34 -1.53 4.39
C MET A 90 3.19 -1.85 5.63
N ILE A 91 4.31 -1.15 5.83
CA ILE A 91 5.19 -1.30 7.00
C ILE A 91 4.42 -1.01 8.29
N ASP A 92 3.73 0.13 8.35
CA ASP A 92 2.96 0.52 9.53
C ASP A 92 1.87 -0.50 9.86
N GLY A 93 1.17 -1.00 8.84
CA GLY A 93 0.17 -2.06 9.00
C GLY A 93 0.78 -3.38 9.50
N MET A 94 1.92 -3.79 8.94
CA MET A 94 2.63 -5.01 9.36
C MET A 94 3.12 -4.90 10.80
N VAL A 95 3.72 -3.78 11.17
CA VAL A 95 4.19 -3.55 12.54
C VAL A 95 3.03 -3.59 13.53
N LEU A 96 1.91 -2.92 13.23
CA LEU A 96 0.73 -2.96 14.11
C LEU A 96 0.10 -4.35 14.19
N SER A 97 0.01 -5.09 13.09
CA SER A 97 -0.52 -6.45 13.09
C SER A 97 0.36 -7.41 13.90
N LYS A 98 1.68 -7.23 13.83
CA LYS A 98 2.63 -7.96 14.69
C LYS A 98 2.38 -7.69 16.16
N TYR A 99 2.33 -6.42 16.57
CA TYR A 99 2.07 -6.08 17.97
C TYR A 99 0.69 -6.50 18.44
N PHE A 100 -0.33 -6.46 17.57
CA PHE A 100 -1.66 -6.98 17.86
C PHE A 100 -1.62 -8.47 18.23
N LEU A 101 -0.87 -9.29 17.50
CA LEU A 101 -0.72 -10.70 17.79
C LEU A 101 0.13 -10.99 19.04
N LEU A 102 1.07 -10.13 19.37
CA LEU A 102 1.95 -10.26 20.54
C LEU A 102 1.30 -9.73 21.83
N ALA A 103 0.23 -8.93 21.73
CA ALA A 103 -0.42 -8.36 22.90
C ALA A 103 -1.09 -9.45 23.73
N GLU A 104 -0.84 -9.45 25.04
CA GLU A 104 -1.38 -10.45 25.98
C GLU A 104 -2.73 -10.02 26.55
N LYS A 105 -2.96 -8.70 26.68
CA LYS A 105 -4.18 -8.16 27.31
C LYS A 105 -5.21 -7.75 26.27
N ASP A 106 -6.46 -8.04 26.53
CA ASP A 106 -7.57 -7.69 25.64
C ASP A 106 -7.66 -6.19 25.36
N TYR A 107 -7.36 -5.34 26.35
CA TYR A 107 -7.32 -3.90 26.15
C TYR A 107 -6.23 -3.49 25.16
N GLU A 108 -5.03 -4.06 25.25
CA GLU A 108 -3.91 -3.79 24.33
C GLU A 108 -4.29 -4.22 22.91
N ARG A 109 -4.86 -5.41 22.75
CA ARG A 109 -5.37 -5.91 21.45
C ARG A 109 -6.42 -4.97 20.87
N SER A 110 -7.37 -4.53 21.68
CA SER A 110 -8.42 -3.63 21.23
C SER A 110 -7.85 -2.28 20.77
N LEU A 111 -6.86 -1.73 21.50
CA LEU A 111 -6.17 -0.51 21.11
C LEU A 111 -5.44 -0.69 19.77
N LEU A 112 -4.69 -1.77 19.62
CA LEU A 112 -3.91 -2.05 18.41
C LEU A 112 -4.81 -2.32 17.20
N ARG A 113 -5.94 -3.04 17.39
CA ARG A 113 -6.98 -3.20 16.38
C ARG A 113 -7.50 -1.84 15.90
N GLY A 114 -7.83 -0.95 16.83
CA GLY A 114 -8.30 0.39 16.49
C GLY A 114 -7.27 1.17 15.67
N LYS A 115 -6.00 1.14 16.07
CA LYS A 115 -4.91 1.79 15.32
C LYS A 115 -4.71 1.17 13.94
N LEU A 116 -4.77 -0.16 13.81
CA LEU A 116 -4.69 -0.84 12.54
C LEU A 116 -5.82 -0.40 11.60
N LYS A 117 -7.07 -0.34 12.09
CA LYS A 117 -8.22 0.12 11.31
C LYS A 117 -8.07 1.57 10.82
N VAL A 118 -7.50 2.45 11.64
CA VAL A 118 -7.18 3.83 11.20
C VAL A 118 -6.20 3.82 10.03
N ILE A 119 -5.11 3.05 10.11
CA ILE A 119 -4.12 2.95 9.02
C ILE A 119 -4.74 2.37 7.76
N LEU A 120 -5.52 1.30 7.88
CA LEU A 120 -6.19 0.67 6.74
C LEU A 120 -7.14 1.66 6.04
N ASN A 121 -7.96 2.37 6.81
CA ASN A 121 -8.92 3.33 6.27
C ASN A 121 -8.23 4.55 5.65
N GLU A 122 -7.34 5.22 6.40
CA GLU A 122 -6.65 6.41 5.91
C GLU A 122 -5.66 6.07 4.78
N GLY A 123 -5.03 4.89 4.83
CA GLY A 123 -4.18 4.39 3.75
C GLY A 123 -4.97 4.22 2.45
N PHE A 124 -6.10 3.55 2.47
CA PHE A 124 -6.94 3.39 1.27
C PHE A 124 -7.52 4.73 0.79
N LYS A 125 -8.00 5.58 1.71
CA LYS A 125 -8.50 6.91 1.41
C LYS A 125 -7.43 7.78 0.74
N LYS A 126 -6.20 7.73 1.20
CA LYS A 126 -5.08 8.44 0.60
C LYS A 126 -4.67 7.85 -0.74
N LEU A 127 -4.71 6.50 -0.87
CA LEU A 127 -4.41 5.81 -2.12
C LEU A 127 -5.42 6.14 -3.20
N TYR A 128 -6.71 5.90 -2.96
CA TYR A 128 -7.77 5.94 -3.98
C TYR A 128 -8.92 6.91 -3.62
N GLY A 129 -9.29 7.01 -2.34
CA GLY A 129 -10.48 7.73 -1.88
C GLY A 129 -11.73 6.87 -1.86
N PHE A 130 -12.75 7.34 -1.13
CA PHE A 130 -14.05 6.66 -1.00
C PHE A 130 -15.19 7.41 -1.72
N ASP A 131 -14.95 8.66 -2.08
CA ASP A 131 -15.88 9.55 -2.78
C ASP A 131 -15.13 10.43 -3.78
N GLU A 132 -15.86 11.15 -4.61
CA GLU A 132 -15.28 12.02 -5.64
C GLU A 132 -14.32 13.07 -5.07
N LYS A 133 -14.63 13.64 -3.90
CA LYS A 133 -13.80 14.67 -3.25
C LYS A 133 -12.47 14.10 -2.75
N THR A 134 -12.50 12.94 -2.13
CA THR A 134 -11.31 12.25 -1.63
C THR A 134 -10.51 11.65 -2.77
N HIS A 135 -11.17 11.10 -3.80
CA HIS A 135 -10.53 10.57 -5.00
C HIS A 135 -9.71 11.64 -5.74
N LYS A 136 -10.25 12.84 -5.93
CA LYS A 136 -9.52 13.96 -6.57
C LYS A 136 -8.20 14.33 -5.88
N LYS A 137 -8.06 14.00 -4.60
CA LYS A 137 -6.85 14.29 -3.79
C LYS A 137 -5.96 13.06 -3.57
N SER A 138 -6.35 11.90 -4.10
CA SER A 138 -5.66 10.64 -3.89
C SER A 138 -4.34 10.54 -4.67
N GLU A 139 -3.46 9.66 -4.22
CA GLU A 139 -2.22 9.34 -4.96
C GLU A 139 -2.56 8.71 -6.32
N TRP A 140 -3.63 7.92 -6.41
CA TRP A 140 -4.09 7.32 -7.67
C TRP A 140 -4.48 8.37 -8.72
N ASN A 141 -5.20 9.42 -8.32
CA ASN A 141 -5.55 10.50 -9.24
C ASN A 141 -4.33 11.34 -9.68
N LYS A 142 -3.32 11.49 -8.82
CA LYS A 142 -2.06 12.13 -9.21
C LYS A 142 -1.33 11.31 -10.29
N LEU A 143 -1.34 9.97 -10.18
CA LEU A 143 -0.79 9.09 -11.21
C LEU A 143 -1.50 9.26 -12.55
N ALA A 144 -2.83 9.49 -12.56
CA ALA A 144 -3.58 9.76 -13.78
C ALA A 144 -2.99 10.93 -14.58
N SER A 145 -2.55 11.98 -13.89
CA SER A 145 -2.00 13.19 -14.55
C SER A 145 -0.69 12.94 -15.32
N VAL A 146 0.04 11.89 -14.96
CA VAL A 146 1.35 11.57 -15.57
C VAL A 146 1.28 10.41 -16.56
N LEU A 147 0.13 9.74 -16.71
CA LEU A 147 -0.04 8.59 -17.62
C LEU A 147 0.24 8.90 -19.09
N LYS A 148 0.14 10.17 -19.50
CA LYS A 148 0.46 10.61 -20.87
C LYS A 148 1.89 10.22 -21.30
N HIS A 149 2.83 10.13 -20.35
CA HIS A 149 4.23 9.79 -20.58
C HIS A 149 4.51 8.29 -20.71
N PHE A 150 3.49 7.46 -20.50
CA PHE A 150 3.65 6.01 -20.47
C PHE A 150 3.05 5.32 -21.71
N PRO A 151 3.60 4.15 -22.10
CA PRO A 151 3.05 3.36 -23.19
C PRO A 151 1.61 2.87 -22.89
N ASN A 152 0.89 2.54 -23.94
CA ASN A 152 -0.53 2.10 -23.82
C ASN A 152 -0.72 0.91 -22.89
N LYS A 153 0.25 -0.01 -22.80
CA LYS A 153 0.22 -1.14 -21.86
C LYS A 153 0.07 -0.68 -20.41
N ILE A 154 0.84 0.32 -19.99
CA ILE A 154 0.74 0.88 -18.62
C ILE A 154 -0.62 1.57 -18.42
N LYS A 155 -1.12 2.28 -19.44
CA LYS A 155 -2.45 2.92 -19.39
C LYS A 155 -3.58 1.91 -19.22
N CYS A 156 -3.51 0.78 -19.93
CA CYS A 156 -4.49 -0.32 -19.78
C CYS A 156 -4.41 -0.96 -18.38
N GLN A 157 -3.21 -1.17 -17.84
CA GLN A 157 -3.03 -1.67 -16.48
C GLN A 157 -3.62 -0.71 -15.45
N TYR A 158 -3.38 0.60 -15.60
CA TYR A 158 -3.97 1.63 -14.74
C TYR A 158 -5.50 1.57 -14.76
N GLN A 159 -6.12 1.48 -15.95
CA GLN A 159 -7.58 1.39 -16.08
C GLN A 159 -8.15 0.15 -15.40
N HIS A 160 -7.50 -1.00 -15.60
CA HIS A 160 -7.91 -2.26 -14.97
C HIS A 160 -7.85 -2.16 -13.44
N LEU A 161 -6.71 -1.70 -12.88
CA LEU A 161 -6.58 -1.48 -11.44
C LEU A 161 -7.56 -0.43 -10.91
N SER A 162 -7.83 0.64 -11.67
CA SER A 162 -8.83 1.65 -11.27
C SER A 162 -10.19 1.02 -11.04
N SER A 163 -10.63 0.13 -11.95
CA SER A 163 -11.90 -0.56 -11.81
C SER A 163 -11.94 -1.49 -10.58
N LEU A 164 -10.81 -2.11 -10.23
CA LEU A 164 -10.70 -2.95 -9.02
C LEU A 164 -10.75 -2.10 -7.75
N LEU A 165 -10.00 -1.00 -7.72
CA LEU A 165 -9.98 -0.08 -6.58
C LEU A 165 -11.34 0.57 -6.36
N GLU A 166 -12.06 0.91 -7.44
CA GLU A 166 -13.42 1.45 -7.37
C GLU A 166 -14.41 0.44 -6.78
N LYS A 167 -14.37 -0.81 -7.25
CA LYS A 167 -15.18 -1.88 -6.65
C LYS A 167 -14.88 -2.06 -5.18
N HIS A 168 -13.62 -2.00 -4.81
CA HIS A 168 -13.18 -2.10 -3.44
C HIS A 168 -13.68 -0.92 -2.60
N ALA A 169 -13.60 0.31 -3.10
CA ALA A 169 -14.12 1.49 -2.42
C ALA A 169 -15.64 1.44 -2.19
N THR A 170 -16.39 0.86 -3.13
CA THR A 170 -17.86 0.76 -3.04
C THR A 170 -18.33 -0.43 -2.21
N SER A 171 -17.60 -1.54 -2.19
CA SER A 171 -17.99 -2.76 -1.47
C SER A 171 -17.70 -2.69 0.03
N SER A 172 -16.83 -1.81 0.45
CA SER A 172 -16.37 -1.72 1.82
C SER A 172 -16.85 -0.42 2.47
N SER A 173 -17.85 -0.53 3.30
CA SER A 173 -18.10 0.45 4.39
C SER A 173 -16.95 0.43 5.43
N TRP A 174 -15.77 0.13 4.96
CA TRP A 174 -14.54 -0.21 5.63
C TRP A 174 -14.31 0.60 6.87
N TRP A 175 -14.76 0.03 8.00
CA TRP A 175 -14.45 0.52 9.32
C TRP A 175 -14.53 2.04 9.51
N LYS A 176 -15.36 2.73 8.68
CA LYS A 176 -15.50 4.18 8.78
C LYS A 176 -15.96 4.57 10.18
N ASP A 177 -16.99 3.88 10.69
CA ASP A 177 -17.55 4.16 12.00
C ASP A 177 -16.53 3.84 13.11
N GLU A 178 -15.79 2.75 12.99
CA GLU A 178 -14.78 2.35 13.95
C GLU A 178 -13.55 3.27 13.90
N ARG A 179 -13.12 3.70 12.69
CA ARG A 179 -12.09 4.71 12.52
C ARG A 179 -12.52 6.03 13.16
N ASP A 180 -13.78 6.44 12.95
CA ASP A 180 -14.31 7.70 13.50
C ASP A 180 -14.32 7.66 15.03
N VAL A 181 -14.65 6.52 15.65
CA VAL A 181 -14.53 6.31 17.09
C VAL A 181 -13.10 6.53 17.58
N GLU A 182 -12.11 5.93 16.89
CA GLU A 182 -10.69 6.02 17.26
C GLU A 182 -10.10 7.43 17.03
N THR A 183 -10.56 8.15 16.00
CA THR A 183 -10.00 9.46 15.64
C THR A 183 -10.67 10.62 16.38
N HIS A 184 -11.96 10.50 16.67
CA HIS A 184 -12.74 11.55 17.34
C HIS A 184 -12.93 11.33 18.83
N LEU A 185 -12.38 10.24 19.39
CA LEU A 185 -12.39 9.90 20.82
C LEU A 185 -13.82 9.97 21.44
N ASP A 186 -14.82 9.43 20.70
CA ASP A 186 -16.15 9.23 21.24
C ASP A 186 -16.07 8.25 22.42
N THR A 187 -16.15 8.79 23.65
CA THR A 187 -15.81 8.06 24.87
C THR A 187 -16.68 6.83 25.09
N GLU A 188 -18.00 6.92 24.81
CA GLU A 188 -18.90 5.78 25.01
C GLU A 188 -18.63 4.67 24.01
N LYS A 189 -18.51 5.00 22.73
CA LYS A 189 -18.22 4.03 21.68
C LYS A 189 -16.82 3.48 21.80
N LEU A 190 -15.86 4.32 22.22
CA LEU A 190 -14.48 3.89 22.45
C LEU A 190 -14.42 2.88 23.58
N TYR A 191 -15.14 3.10 24.70
CA TYR A 191 -15.23 2.15 25.80
C TYR A 191 -15.87 0.83 25.34
N ALA A 192 -17.00 0.90 24.64
CA ALA A 192 -17.65 -0.29 24.08
C ALA A 192 -16.70 -1.10 23.17
N SER A 193 -15.98 -0.40 22.26
CA SER A 193 -14.98 -1.01 21.38
C SER A 193 -13.84 -1.70 22.16
N ARG A 194 -13.42 -1.13 23.30
CA ARG A 194 -12.36 -1.74 24.15
C ARG A 194 -12.83 -2.98 24.92
N CYS A 195 -14.14 -3.11 25.14
CA CYS A 195 -14.74 -4.27 25.82
C CYS A 195 -15.21 -5.37 24.86
N GLU A 196 -15.18 -5.13 23.55
CA GLU A 196 -15.62 -6.08 22.55
C GLU A 196 -14.65 -7.29 22.45
N LYS A 197 -15.23 -8.50 22.39
CA LYS A 197 -14.42 -9.71 22.12
C LYS A 197 -13.91 -9.68 20.69
N ILE A 198 -12.58 -9.75 20.55
CA ILE A 198 -11.90 -9.64 19.27
C ILE A 198 -11.60 -11.03 18.73
N LYS A 199 -11.95 -11.27 17.46
CA LYS A 199 -11.47 -12.41 16.68
C LYS A 199 -10.14 -12.04 16.03
N GLU A 200 -9.04 -12.64 16.50
CA GLU A 200 -7.69 -12.37 15.96
C GLU A 200 -7.62 -12.63 14.45
N SER A 201 -8.17 -13.76 14.01
CA SER A 201 -8.20 -14.13 12.59
C SER A 201 -8.88 -13.07 11.71
N GLN A 202 -10.02 -12.51 12.15
CA GLN A 202 -10.71 -11.49 11.37
C GLN A 202 -9.88 -10.22 11.18
N VAL A 203 -9.19 -9.77 12.24
CA VAL A 203 -8.33 -8.57 12.17
C VAL A 203 -7.19 -8.78 11.19
N ILE A 204 -6.57 -9.96 11.20
CA ILE A 204 -5.47 -10.28 10.28
C ILE A 204 -5.97 -10.45 8.84
N ILE A 205 -7.12 -11.10 8.62
CA ILE A 205 -7.75 -11.20 7.29
C ILE A 205 -8.00 -9.81 6.70
N ASP A 206 -8.58 -8.92 7.49
CA ASP A 206 -8.89 -7.57 7.04
C ASP A 206 -7.62 -6.79 6.68
N PHE A 207 -6.56 -6.95 7.46
CA PHE A 207 -5.25 -6.38 7.13
C PHE A 207 -4.69 -6.97 5.84
N LEU A 208 -4.70 -8.29 5.68
CA LEU A 208 -4.16 -8.95 4.50
C LEU A 208 -4.89 -8.56 3.22
N LYS A 209 -6.21 -8.34 3.25
CA LYS A 209 -6.98 -7.84 2.10
C LYS A 209 -6.43 -6.49 1.61
N LEU A 210 -6.18 -5.55 2.52
CA LEU A 210 -5.60 -4.28 2.13
C LEU A 210 -4.14 -4.46 1.68
N PHE A 211 -3.35 -5.24 2.42
CA PHE A 211 -1.96 -5.50 2.09
C PHE A 211 -1.80 -6.02 0.65
N GLU A 212 -2.66 -6.94 0.22
CA GLU A 212 -2.67 -7.43 -1.16
C GLU A 212 -3.02 -6.35 -2.18
N THR A 213 -4.03 -5.54 -1.86
CA THR A 213 -4.40 -4.41 -2.70
C THR A 213 -3.23 -3.45 -2.87
N LEU A 214 -2.57 -3.08 -1.78
CA LEU A 214 -1.39 -2.22 -1.79
C LEU A 214 -0.23 -2.87 -2.56
N ASN A 215 -0.02 -4.18 -2.39
CA ASN A 215 1.04 -4.90 -3.09
C ASN A 215 0.80 -4.95 -4.61
N ALA A 216 -0.43 -5.18 -5.06
CA ALA A 216 -0.75 -5.14 -6.48
C ALA A 216 -0.51 -3.74 -7.09
N VAL A 217 -0.88 -2.68 -6.37
CA VAL A 217 -0.58 -1.31 -6.78
C VAL A 217 0.93 -1.04 -6.76
N ASN A 218 1.66 -1.53 -5.77
CA ASN A 218 3.11 -1.40 -5.70
C ASN A 218 3.80 -2.06 -6.90
N LEU A 219 3.39 -3.26 -7.30
CA LEU A 219 3.89 -3.94 -8.49
C LEU A 219 3.63 -3.14 -9.77
N PHE A 220 2.44 -2.56 -9.91
CA PHE A 220 2.14 -1.66 -11.03
C PHE A 220 3.04 -0.43 -11.05
N LEU A 221 3.24 0.22 -9.90
CA LEU A 221 4.11 1.40 -9.77
C LEU A 221 5.58 1.05 -10.04
N THR A 222 6.02 -0.13 -9.63
CA THR A 222 7.36 -0.65 -9.96
C THR A 222 7.55 -0.81 -11.47
N ASN A 223 6.52 -1.27 -12.19
CA ASN A 223 6.55 -1.32 -13.65
C ASN A 223 6.60 0.09 -14.27
N MET A 224 5.84 1.05 -13.74
CA MET A 224 5.94 2.46 -14.16
C MET A 224 7.34 3.01 -13.94
N HIS A 225 7.91 2.80 -12.76
CA HIS A 225 9.25 3.24 -12.40
C HIS A 225 10.31 2.62 -13.33
N ALA A 226 10.24 1.33 -13.63
CA ALA A 226 11.15 0.67 -14.57
C ALA A 226 11.06 1.27 -15.99
N CYS A 227 9.84 1.57 -16.48
CA CYS A 227 9.64 2.25 -17.76
C CYS A 227 10.29 3.64 -17.76
N LEU A 228 10.12 4.42 -16.70
CA LEU A 228 10.73 5.76 -16.58
C LEU A 228 12.25 5.70 -16.51
N ASN A 229 12.81 4.79 -15.73
CA ASN A 229 14.25 4.62 -15.63
C ASN A 229 14.88 4.32 -16.99
N ASN A 230 14.32 3.37 -17.74
CA ASN A 230 14.80 3.06 -19.08
C ASN A 230 14.74 4.28 -20.00
N PHE A 231 13.65 5.04 -19.95
CA PHE A 231 13.49 6.23 -20.75
C PHE A 231 14.50 7.35 -20.36
N LEU A 232 14.69 7.59 -19.06
CA LEU A 232 15.67 8.58 -18.56
C LEU A 232 17.10 8.19 -18.93
N VAL A 233 17.47 6.91 -18.81
CA VAL A 233 18.78 6.40 -19.22
C VAL A 233 19.01 6.60 -20.72
N ASP A 234 17.99 6.33 -21.56
CA ASP A 234 18.11 6.53 -23.00
C ASP A 234 18.24 8.02 -23.37
N LYS A 235 17.50 8.91 -22.72
CA LYS A 235 17.66 10.35 -22.90
C LYS A 235 19.05 10.84 -22.47
N TYR A 236 19.54 10.34 -21.34
CA TYR A 236 20.88 10.62 -20.86
C TYR A 236 21.95 10.21 -21.88
N ARG A 237 21.85 8.97 -22.40
CA ARG A 237 22.79 8.45 -23.40
C ARG A 237 22.82 9.29 -24.70
N ARG A 238 21.69 9.91 -25.07
CA ARG A 238 21.59 10.82 -26.23
C ARG A 238 22.03 12.24 -25.92
N GLY A 239 22.39 12.55 -24.67
CA GLY A 239 22.77 13.91 -24.27
C GLY A 239 21.58 14.89 -24.16
N GLU A 240 20.34 14.38 -24.15
CA GLU A 240 19.12 15.21 -24.09
C GLU A 240 18.80 15.68 -22.64
N LEU A 241 19.43 15.08 -21.63
CA LEU A 241 19.30 15.45 -20.21
C LEU A 241 20.63 15.97 -19.69
N GLN A 242 20.83 17.30 -19.70
CA GLN A 242 22.09 17.92 -19.26
C GLN A 242 22.24 17.93 -17.72
N ASP A 243 21.14 18.03 -16.97
CA ASP A 243 21.18 18.15 -15.51
C ASP A 243 21.63 16.88 -14.78
N VAL A 244 21.52 15.71 -15.42
CA VAL A 244 21.97 14.43 -14.82
C VAL A 244 23.50 14.30 -14.84
N LYS A 245 24.21 14.98 -15.74
CA LYS A 245 25.69 14.99 -15.77
C LYS A 245 26.30 15.51 -14.47
N ASN A 246 25.69 16.54 -13.89
CA ASN A 246 26.18 17.15 -12.64
C ASN A 246 25.88 16.28 -11.41
N ILE A 247 24.92 15.36 -11.50
CA ILE A 247 24.49 14.50 -10.37
C ILE A 247 25.39 13.25 -10.26
N LEU A 248 25.83 12.71 -11.40
CA LEU A 248 26.71 11.52 -11.40
C LEU A 248 28.19 11.85 -11.16
N CYS A 249 28.61 13.09 -11.45
CA CYS A 249 30.00 13.52 -11.28
C CYS A 249 30.34 14.06 -9.87
N THR A 250 29.37 14.18 -8.97
CA THR A 250 29.61 14.63 -7.57
C THR A 250 29.92 13.49 -6.61
N ASN A 251 30.03 12.25 -7.07
CA ASN A 251 30.36 11.06 -6.28
C ASN A 251 31.73 10.45 -6.63
N GLU A 252 32.59 11.16 -7.34
CA GLU A 252 34.04 10.92 -7.41
C GLU A 252 34.78 11.94 -6.52
#